data_d19819f878fcc1e69c39562be97c973f
#
_entry.id   d19819f878fcc1e69c39562be97c973f
#
_cell.length_a   1.000
_cell.length_b   1.000
_cell.length_c   1.000
_cell.angle_alpha   90.00
_cell.angle_beta   90.00
_cell.angle_gamma   90.00
#
_symmetry.space_group_name_H-M   'P 1'
#
loop_
_entity.id
_entity.type
_entity.pdbx_description
1 polymer ?
#
loop_
_entity_poly.entity_id
_entity_poly.type
_entity_poly.pdbx_seq_one_letter_code
_entity_poly.pdbx_strand_id
1 'polypeptide(L)'
;MVVDGDTIKIDSVKIRFSGIDAPESYYKGKEQFCFKGEEKISCGKLSKIFLIEKIGNEKVKCEIEAKTDRYKRKLGECFVKDKSLSRILVKNGYAFDYPRYSKKKYSIEQEYAKKNSLGLWSMKFEFPWDFRKNN
;
A
#
# COMPACT_ATOMS: atom_id res chain seq x y z
N MET A 1 -10.76 -0.38 10.22
CA MET A 1 -10.80 -1.63 9.40
C MET A 1 -9.92 -1.46 8.17
N VAL A 2 -9.06 -2.43 7.91
CA VAL A 2 -8.22 -2.43 6.72
C VAL A 2 -9.02 -2.92 5.51
N VAL A 3 -9.05 -2.13 4.45
CA VAL A 3 -9.76 -2.47 3.22
C VAL A 3 -8.80 -3.14 2.23
N ASP A 4 -7.61 -2.56 2.07
CA ASP A 4 -6.58 -3.06 1.17
C ASP A 4 -5.22 -2.63 1.74
N GLY A 5 -4.12 -3.01 1.09
CA GLY A 5 -2.77 -2.66 1.56
C GLY A 5 -2.46 -1.17 1.61
N ASP A 6 -3.30 -0.33 1.05
CA ASP A 6 -3.13 1.12 1.02
C ASP A 6 -4.41 1.89 1.34
N THR A 7 -5.43 1.21 1.89
CA THR A 7 -6.73 1.83 2.18
C THR A 7 -7.29 1.28 3.48
N ILE A 8 -7.73 2.18 4.35
CA ILE A 8 -8.40 1.83 5.60
C ILE A 8 -9.77 2.51 5.67
N LYS A 9 -10.58 2.07 6.60
CA LYS A 9 -11.88 2.66 6.88
C LYS A 9 -11.98 3.01 8.35
N ILE A 10 -12.24 4.29 8.64
CA ILE A 10 -12.45 4.80 10.00
C ILE A 10 -13.81 5.48 10.03
N ASP A 11 -14.69 5.03 10.96
CA ASP A 11 -16.03 5.59 11.11
C ASP A 11 -16.79 5.71 9.78
N SER A 12 -16.77 4.64 9.00
CA SER A 12 -17.42 4.54 7.69
C SER A 12 -16.79 5.40 6.58
N VAL A 13 -15.67 6.07 6.85
CA VAL A 13 -14.95 6.87 5.87
C VAL A 13 -13.76 6.08 5.35
N LYS A 14 -13.69 5.90 4.04
CA LYS A 14 -12.53 5.27 3.41
C LYS A 14 -11.42 6.29 3.23
N ILE A 15 -10.22 5.92 3.65
CA ILE A 15 -9.02 6.74 3.53
C ILE A 15 -8.01 5.97 2.68
N ARG A 16 -7.67 6.53 1.53
CA ARG A 16 -6.63 6.04 0.64
C ARG A 16 -5.31 6.69 1.03
N PHE A 17 -4.29 5.89 1.30
CA PHE A 17 -2.98 6.46 1.67
C PHE A 17 -2.38 7.18 0.46
N SER A 18 -2.10 8.47 0.63
CA SER A 18 -1.57 9.31 -0.44
C SER A 18 -0.16 8.93 -0.83
N GLY A 19 0.12 8.96 -2.12
CA GLY A 19 1.48 8.85 -2.65
C GLY A 19 2.10 7.46 -2.62
N ILE A 20 1.37 6.45 -2.16
CA ILE A 20 1.82 5.05 -2.25
C ILE A 20 0.81 4.21 -3.02
N ASP A 21 1.24 3.05 -3.46
CA ASP A 21 0.36 2.10 -4.15
C ASP A 21 0.74 0.69 -3.73
N ALA A 22 -0.25 -0.11 -3.34
CA ALA A 22 -0.06 -1.50 -2.95
C ALA A 22 -0.67 -2.42 -4.01
N PRO A 23 -0.18 -3.68 -4.12
CA PRO A 23 -0.78 -4.63 -5.04
C PRO A 23 -2.26 -4.81 -4.77
N GLU A 24 -3.02 -5.02 -5.84
CA GLU A 24 -4.47 -5.17 -5.76
C GLU A 24 -4.86 -6.50 -5.16
N SER A 25 -5.65 -6.49 -4.10
CA SER A 25 -6.30 -7.71 -3.63
C SER A 25 -7.48 -8.06 -4.53
N TYR A 26 -8.08 -7.06 -5.18
CA TYR A 26 -9.17 -7.27 -6.11
C TYR A 26 -9.36 -6.03 -7.01
N TYR A 27 -9.22 -6.21 -8.32
CA TYR A 27 -9.43 -5.14 -9.30
C TYR A 27 -10.17 -5.67 -10.51
N LYS A 28 -11.38 -5.17 -10.77
CA LYS A 28 -12.23 -5.60 -11.90
C LYS A 28 -12.36 -7.11 -12.01
N GLY A 29 -12.62 -7.78 -10.88
CA GLY A 29 -12.77 -9.22 -10.82
C GLY A 29 -11.46 -10.01 -10.81
N LYS A 30 -10.33 -9.34 -10.73
CA LYS A 30 -9.00 -9.99 -10.76
C LYS A 30 -8.18 -9.65 -9.53
N GLU A 31 -7.45 -10.65 -9.06
CA GLU A 31 -6.46 -10.49 -8.01
C GLU A 31 -5.09 -10.30 -8.62
N GLN A 32 -4.29 -9.41 -8.04
CA GLN A 32 -2.90 -9.27 -8.46
C GLN A 32 -2.04 -10.32 -7.76
N PHE A 33 -1.28 -11.07 -8.54
CA PHE A 33 -0.36 -12.08 -8.02
C PHE A 33 1.08 -11.68 -8.24
N CYS A 34 1.94 -12.16 -7.34
CA CYS A 34 3.40 -12.10 -7.45
C CYS A 34 3.94 -13.52 -7.50
N PHE A 35 5.20 -13.69 -7.86
CA PHE A 35 5.78 -15.03 -8.00
C PHE A 35 7.10 -15.13 -7.27
N LYS A 36 7.26 -16.20 -6.51
CA LYS A 36 8.51 -16.57 -5.88
C LYS A 36 8.93 -17.91 -6.48
N GLY A 37 9.82 -17.84 -7.48
CA GLY A 37 10.08 -18.99 -8.32
C GLY A 37 8.80 -19.34 -9.10
N GLU A 38 8.33 -20.58 -8.96
CA GLU A 38 7.06 -21.02 -9.58
C GLU A 38 5.85 -20.84 -8.67
N GLU A 39 6.07 -20.42 -7.42
CA GLU A 39 5.00 -20.24 -6.45
C GLU A 39 4.23 -18.96 -6.72
N LYS A 40 2.92 -19.09 -6.85
CA LYS A 40 1.99 -17.98 -7.06
C LYS A 40 1.55 -17.43 -5.72
N ILE A 41 1.81 -16.14 -5.49
CA ILE A 41 1.58 -15.48 -4.19
C ILE A 41 0.48 -14.42 -4.35
N SER A 42 -0.48 -14.43 -3.44
CA SER A 42 -1.51 -13.38 -3.33
C SER A 42 -0.92 -12.14 -2.68
N CYS A 43 -0.14 -11.38 -3.44
CA CYS A 43 0.66 -10.28 -2.88
C CYS A 43 -0.20 -9.09 -2.41
N GLY A 44 -1.36 -8.87 -3.00
CA GLY A 44 -2.30 -7.87 -2.48
C GLY A 44 -2.78 -8.21 -1.08
N LYS A 45 -3.07 -9.49 -0.86
CA LYS A 45 -3.47 -9.97 0.47
C LYS A 45 -2.31 -9.91 1.46
N LEU A 46 -1.08 -10.17 1.03
CA LEU A 46 0.09 -10.02 1.89
C LEU A 46 0.24 -8.59 2.38
N SER A 47 0.11 -7.61 1.50
CA SER A 47 0.19 -6.20 1.88
C SER A 47 -0.91 -5.82 2.86
N LYS A 48 -2.12 -6.31 2.62
CA LYS A 48 -3.26 -6.10 3.53
C LYS A 48 -2.99 -6.69 4.92
N ILE A 49 -2.51 -7.92 4.97
CA ILE A 49 -2.20 -8.62 6.24
C ILE A 49 -1.09 -7.87 6.99
N PHE A 50 -0.05 -7.44 6.27
CA PHE A 50 1.03 -6.66 6.87
C PHE A 50 0.49 -5.39 7.53
N LEU A 51 -0.39 -4.67 6.85
CA LEU A 51 -0.99 -3.45 7.38
C LEU A 51 -1.86 -3.76 8.63
N ILE A 52 -2.65 -4.82 8.57
CA ILE A 52 -3.46 -5.27 9.72
C ILE A 52 -2.56 -5.52 10.94
N GLU A 53 -1.46 -6.22 10.76
CA GLU A 53 -0.52 -6.53 11.83
C GLU A 53 0.16 -5.28 12.39
N LYS A 54 0.52 -4.33 11.52
CA LYS A 54 1.17 -3.08 11.96
C LYS A 54 0.23 -2.17 12.73
N ILE A 55 -1.03 -2.15 12.40
CA ILE A 55 -2.03 -1.40 13.15
C ILE A 55 -2.32 -2.09 14.47
N GLY A 56 -2.51 -3.42 14.45
CA GLY A 56 -2.88 -4.19 15.63
C GLY A 56 -4.13 -3.60 16.29
N ASN A 57 -4.06 -3.36 17.58
CA ASN A 57 -5.14 -2.76 18.37
C ASN A 57 -4.92 -1.27 18.64
N GLU A 58 -3.94 -0.66 17.99
CA GLU A 58 -3.60 0.74 18.19
C GLU A 58 -4.56 1.68 17.50
N LYS A 59 -4.69 2.88 18.04
CA LYS A 59 -5.46 3.95 17.39
C LYS A 59 -4.69 4.49 16.19
N VAL A 60 -5.41 4.72 15.11
CA VAL A 60 -4.86 5.32 13.89
C VAL A 60 -5.30 6.77 13.82
N LYS A 61 -4.34 7.66 13.62
CA LYS A 61 -4.61 9.09 13.37
C LYS A 61 -4.20 9.42 11.96
N CYS A 62 -5.04 10.13 11.23
CA CYS A 62 -4.77 10.48 9.85
C CYS A 62 -4.76 11.99 9.64
N GLU A 63 -3.81 12.45 8.83
CA GLU A 63 -3.78 13.80 8.29
C GLU A 63 -4.45 13.74 6.92
N ILE A 64 -5.63 14.34 6.80
CA ILE A 64 -6.48 14.21 5.61
C ILE A 64 -6.28 15.42 4.70
N GLU A 65 -6.11 15.17 3.41
CA GLU A 65 -6.02 16.21 2.39
C GLU A 65 -7.38 16.80 2.10
N ALA A 66 -7.39 18.03 1.58
CA ALA A 66 -8.64 18.72 1.23
C ALA A 66 -9.37 18.04 0.08
N LYS A 67 -8.66 17.36 -0.81
CA LYS A 67 -9.22 16.70 -1.99
C LYS A 67 -9.58 15.25 -1.71
N THR A 68 -10.62 14.76 -2.39
CA THR A 68 -10.92 13.33 -2.46
C THR A 68 -10.39 12.78 -3.78
N ASP A 69 -10.27 11.45 -3.90
CA ASP A 69 -9.98 10.84 -5.18
C ASP A 69 -11.29 10.69 -6.01
N ARG A 70 -11.17 10.17 -7.24
CA ARG A 70 -12.32 9.98 -8.13
C ARG A 70 -13.34 8.96 -7.63
N TYR A 71 -12.99 8.15 -6.63
CA TYR A 71 -13.89 7.19 -5.99
C TYR A 71 -14.47 7.72 -4.69
N LYS A 72 -14.35 9.01 -4.44
CA LYS A 72 -14.83 9.69 -3.23
C LYS A 72 -14.17 9.22 -1.94
N ARG A 73 -13.00 8.60 -2.03
CA ARG A 73 -12.19 8.28 -0.86
C ARG A 73 -11.45 9.53 -0.42
N LYS A 74 -11.27 9.68 0.88
CA LYS A 74 -10.37 10.69 1.42
C LYS A 74 -8.94 10.27 1.12
N LEU A 75 -8.07 11.23 0.91
CA LEU A 75 -6.63 11.00 0.74
C LEU A 75 -5.92 11.48 2.00
N GLY A 76 -4.97 10.71 2.48
CA GLY A 76 -4.25 11.12 3.69
C GLY A 76 -3.04 10.27 4.01
N GLU A 77 -2.32 10.72 5.03
CA GLU A 77 -1.25 9.95 5.64
C GLU A 77 -1.69 9.59 7.05
N CYS A 78 -1.57 8.31 7.41
CA CYS A 78 -2.06 7.79 8.67
C CYS A 78 -0.91 7.28 9.53
N PHE A 79 -1.07 7.39 10.85
CA PHE A 79 -0.02 7.15 11.82
C PHE A 79 -0.52 6.26 12.96
N VAL A 80 0.38 5.40 13.44
CA VAL A 80 0.22 4.64 14.67
C VAL A 80 1.41 4.99 15.55
N LYS A 81 1.16 5.49 16.76
CA LYS A 81 2.21 5.92 17.68
C LYS A 81 3.20 6.88 17.00
N ASP A 82 2.67 7.85 16.28
CA ASP A 82 3.42 8.87 15.54
C ASP A 82 4.31 8.34 14.41
N LYS A 83 4.14 7.07 14.02
CA LYS A 83 4.87 6.46 12.91
C LYS A 83 3.97 6.36 11.69
N SER A 84 4.44 6.85 10.54
CA SER A 84 3.70 6.81 9.28
C SER A 84 3.52 5.38 8.78
N LEU A 85 2.28 4.97 8.60
CA LEU A 85 1.96 3.66 8.03
C LEU A 85 2.45 3.57 6.58
N SER A 86 2.37 4.66 5.84
CA SER A 86 2.87 4.69 4.45
C SER A 86 4.38 4.44 4.40
N ARG A 87 5.15 5.07 5.28
CA ARG A 87 6.60 4.85 5.34
C ARG A 87 6.94 3.43 5.75
N ILE A 88 6.21 2.88 6.72
CA ILE A 88 6.39 1.50 7.18
C ILE A 88 6.11 0.51 6.05
N LEU A 89 5.01 0.70 5.32
CA LEU A 89 4.65 -0.17 4.19
C LEU A 89 5.72 -0.14 3.09
N VAL A 90 6.17 1.04 2.70
CA VAL A 90 7.17 1.18 1.64
C VAL A 90 8.52 0.64 2.08
N LYS A 91 8.96 0.96 3.30
CA LYS A 91 10.24 0.50 3.83
C LYS A 91 10.34 -1.02 3.94
N ASN A 92 9.23 -1.67 4.21
CA ASN A 92 9.17 -3.13 4.33
C ASN A 92 8.81 -3.84 3.01
N GLY A 93 8.60 -3.08 1.94
CA GLY A 93 8.39 -3.64 0.61
C GLY A 93 6.98 -4.13 0.33
N TYR A 94 5.96 -3.65 1.06
CA TYR A 94 4.56 -4.04 0.86
C TYR A 94 3.71 -2.98 0.17
N ALA A 95 4.31 -1.84 -0.15
CA ALA A 95 3.73 -0.83 -1.02
C ALA A 95 4.88 -0.12 -1.74
N PHE A 96 4.54 0.64 -2.75
CA PHE A 96 5.51 1.32 -3.59
C PHE A 96 5.27 2.83 -3.55
N ASP A 97 6.37 3.61 -3.61
CA ASP A 97 6.29 5.03 -3.85
C ASP A 97 5.62 5.23 -5.22
N TYR A 98 4.50 5.95 -5.25
CA TYR A 98 3.69 6.08 -6.46
C TYR A 98 4.18 7.31 -7.26
N PRO A 99 4.97 7.12 -8.31
CA PRO A 99 5.68 8.24 -8.96
C PRO A 99 4.77 9.38 -9.41
N ARG A 100 3.57 9.03 -9.87
CA ARG A 100 2.60 10.02 -10.38
C ARG A 100 2.11 11.00 -9.30
N TYR A 101 2.06 10.55 -8.04
CA TYR A 101 1.41 11.31 -6.97
C TYR A 101 2.30 11.63 -5.77
N SER A 102 3.41 10.92 -5.59
CA SER A 102 4.22 11.05 -4.39
C SER A 102 5.21 12.20 -4.43
N LYS A 103 5.64 12.62 -5.63
CA LYS A 103 6.77 13.54 -5.81
C LYS A 103 8.02 13.03 -5.09
N LYS A 104 8.24 11.72 -5.14
CA LYS A 104 9.37 11.03 -4.52
C LYS A 104 9.40 11.09 -2.99
N LYS A 105 8.26 11.34 -2.36
CA LYS A 105 8.16 11.46 -0.89
C LYS A 105 8.69 10.23 -0.16
N TYR A 106 8.48 9.03 -0.72
CA TYR A 106 8.86 7.76 -0.09
C TYR A 106 10.01 7.07 -0.80
N SER A 107 10.78 7.80 -1.60
CA SER A 107 11.86 7.21 -2.40
C SER A 107 12.99 6.62 -1.56
N ILE A 108 13.30 7.21 -0.41
CA ILE A 108 14.35 6.70 0.50
C ILE A 108 13.92 5.35 1.07
N GLU A 109 12.69 5.25 1.55
CA GLU A 109 12.14 4.01 2.08
C GLU A 109 12.09 2.92 1.00
N GLN A 110 11.71 3.29 -0.23
CA GLN A 110 11.65 2.34 -1.34
C GLN A 110 13.03 1.82 -1.72
N GLU A 111 14.03 2.68 -1.80
CA GLU A 111 15.40 2.26 -2.10
C GLU A 111 15.95 1.31 -1.04
N TYR A 112 15.62 1.58 0.23
CA TYR A 112 15.98 0.68 1.33
C TYR A 112 15.37 -0.71 1.14
N ALA A 113 14.07 -0.79 0.87
CA ALA A 113 13.36 -2.06 0.67
C ALA A 113 13.92 -2.82 -0.53
N LYS A 114 14.14 -2.10 -1.64
CA LYS A 114 14.68 -2.69 -2.87
C LYS A 114 16.09 -3.24 -2.68
N LYS A 115 16.96 -2.45 -2.06
CA LYS A 115 18.35 -2.84 -1.79
C LYS A 115 18.44 -4.08 -0.91
N ASN A 116 17.55 -4.21 0.06
CA ASN A 116 17.54 -5.32 1.01
C ASN A 116 16.58 -6.45 0.62
N SER A 117 15.98 -6.39 -0.57
CA SER A 117 15.04 -7.40 -1.08
C SER A 117 13.91 -7.72 -0.11
N LEU A 118 13.34 -6.69 0.50
CA LEU A 118 12.28 -6.84 1.49
C LEU A 118 10.90 -6.99 0.84
N GLY A 119 10.05 -7.79 1.47
CA GLY A 119 8.66 -7.96 1.03
C GLY A 119 8.57 -8.37 -0.44
N LEU A 120 7.83 -7.61 -1.21
CA LEU A 120 7.61 -7.90 -2.64
C LEU A 120 8.87 -7.76 -3.49
N TRP A 121 9.89 -7.04 -3.00
CA TRP A 121 11.16 -6.93 -3.70
C TRP A 121 11.95 -8.23 -3.74
N SER A 122 11.56 -9.23 -2.93
CA SER A 122 12.12 -10.59 -2.99
C SER A 122 11.40 -11.48 -4.01
N MET A 123 10.41 -10.95 -4.71
CA MET A 123 9.53 -11.68 -5.62
C MET A 123 9.53 -11.04 -7.00
N LYS A 124 9.01 -11.77 -7.99
CA LYS A 124 8.70 -11.21 -9.30
C LYS A 124 7.30 -10.60 -9.23
N PHE A 125 7.17 -9.33 -9.58
CA PHE A 125 5.92 -8.60 -9.46
C PHE A 125 5.74 -7.60 -10.59
N GLU A 126 4.49 -7.15 -10.79
CA GLU A 126 4.20 -5.93 -11.54
C GLU A 126 3.94 -4.81 -10.54
N PHE A 127 4.28 -3.57 -10.89
CA PHE A 127 3.80 -2.44 -10.10
C PHE A 127 2.26 -2.39 -10.18
N PRO A 128 1.58 -2.00 -9.09
CA PRO A 128 0.11 -2.00 -9.09
C PRO A 128 -0.50 -1.14 -10.20
N TRP A 129 0.10 -0.01 -10.53
CA TRP A 129 -0.38 0.86 -11.60
C TRP A 129 -0.24 0.21 -12.97
N ASP A 130 0.78 -0.62 -13.19
CA ASP A 130 0.95 -1.39 -14.41
C ASP A 130 -0.06 -2.53 -14.50
N PHE A 131 -0.30 -3.20 -13.37
CA PHE A 131 -1.33 -4.24 -13.28
C PHE A 131 -2.70 -3.68 -13.67
N ARG A 132 -3.08 -2.53 -13.14
CA ARG A 132 -4.36 -1.89 -13.47
C ARG A 132 -4.43 -1.48 -14.94
N LYS A 133 -3.34 -0.98 -15.50
CA LYS A 133 -3.26 -0.59 -16.91
C LYS A 133 -3.43 -1.80 -17.83
N ASN A 134 -2.93 -2.96 -17.46
CA ASN A 134 -2.95 -4.19 -18.27
C ASN A 134 -4.21 -5.03 -18.03
N ASN A 135 -5.10 -4.59 -17.17
CA ASN A 135 -6.33 -5.28 -16.85
C ASN A 135 -7.50 -4.30 -16.78
#